data_3197fd47accffae55d7f9c5e711c538a
#
_entry.id   3197fd47accffae55d7f9c5e711c538a
#
_cell.length_a   1.000
_cell.length_b   1.000
_cell.length_c   1.000
_cell.angle_alpha   90.00
_cell.angle_beta   90.00
_cell.angle_gamma   90.00
#
_symmetry.space_group_name_H-M   'P 1'
#
loop_
_entity.id
_entity.type
_entity.pdbx_description
1 polymer ?
#
loop_
_entity_poly.entity_id
_entity_poly.type
_entity_poly.pdbx_seq_one_letter_code
_entity_poly.pdbx_strand_id
1 'polypeptide(L)'
;MLKTALATVLALLLAGPAMAAPNIDGVWLSPSRDAHVKITHCGDTLCGKVISATQPKTNPNFLDVHNKDPALRSRRVIGAMLLEGFTGGPSEWSGGHVYNPGDGNTYRGTLTLVDDNHLKLTGCALWVLCKSQVWTRLE
;
A
#
# COMPACT_ATOMS: atom_id res chain seq x y z
N MET A 1 -12.28 -73.17 -0.52
CA MET A 1 -11.11 -72.30 -0.45
C MET A 1 -11.50 -70.97 -1.04
N LEU A 2 -11.85 -69.98 -0.20
CA LEU A 2 -12.24 -68.65 -0.66
C LEU A 2 -10.96 -67.75 -0.71
N LYS A 3 -10.61 -67.25 -1.90
CA LYS A 3 -9.53 -66.29 -2.06
C LYS A 3 -10.17 -64.89 -2.05
N THR A 4 -10.05 -64.19 -0.92
CA THR A 4 -10.39 -62.79 -0.80
C THR A 4 -9.27 -61.94 -1.41
N ALA A 5 -9.57 -61.27 -2.52
CA ALA A 5 -8.70 -60.26 -3.12
C ALA A 5 -8.96 -58.91 -2.40
N LEU A 6 -7.95 -58.42 -1.63
CA LEU A 6 -7.97 -57.02 -1.13
C LEU A 6 -7.62 -56.12 -2.29
N ALA A 7 -8.58 -55.31 -2.71
CA ALA A 7 -8.35 -54.19 -3.61
C ALA A 7 -7.86 -52.96 -2.80
N THR A 8 -6.58 -52.64 -2.93
CA THR A 8 -6.00 -51.43 -2.34
C THR A 8 -6.36 -50.24 -3.23
N VAL A 9 -7.29 -49.41 -2.79
CA VAL A 9 -7.61 -48.13 -3.49
C VAL A 9 -6.55 -47.12 -3.11
N LEU A 10 -5.66 -46.82 -4.05
CA LEU A 10 -4.66 -45.76 -3.91
C LEU A 10 -5.35 -44.40 -4.19
N ALA A 11 -5.69 -43.66 -3.11
CA ALA A 11 -6.21 -42.32 -3.24
C ALA A 11 -5.09 -41.36 -3.66
N LEU A 12 -5.07 -40.94 -4.94
CA LEU A 12 -4.23 -39.84 -5.39
C LEU A 12 -4.79 -38.53 -4.81
N LEU A 13 -4.09 -37.98 -3.83
CA LEU A 13 -4.29 -36.61 -3.35
C LEU A 13 -3.76 -35.66 -4.42
N LEU A 14 -4.64 -35.07 -5.19
CA LEU A 14 -4.34 -33.97 -6.10
C LEU A 14 -4.07 -32.73 -5.25
N ALA A 15 -2.79 -32.49 -4.90
CA ALA A 15 -2.36 -31.22 -4.35
C ALA A 15 -2.45 -30.18 -5.47
N GLY A 16 -3.52 -29.37 -5.44
CA GLY A 16 -3.63 -28.19 -6.32
C GLY A 16 -2.52 -27.18 -6.01
N PRO A 17 -2.15 -26.33 -7.00
CA PRO A 17 -1.15 -25.28 -6.75
C PRO A 17 -1.66 -24.37 -5.62
N ALA A 18 -0.87 -24.24 -4.55
CA ALA A 18 -1.13 -23.31 -3.49
C ALA A 18 -0.93 -21.88 -4.06
N MET A 19 -2.01 -21.12 -4.24
CA MET A 19 -1.91 -19.72 -4.61
C MET A 19 -1.37 -18.95 -3.40
N ALA A 20 -0.29 -18.17 -3.62
CA ALA A 20 0.23 -17.29 -2.60
C ALA A 20 -0.83 -16.26 -2.20
N ALA A 21 -0.96 -15.97 -0.88
CA ALA A 21 -1.84 -14.91 -0.40
C ALA A 21 -1.42 -13.55 -0.98
N PRO A 22 -2.38 -12.65 -1.31
CA PRO A 22 -2.06 -11.31 -1.75
C PRO A 22 -1.16 -10.60 -0.72
N ASN A 23 -0.11 -9.94 -1.20
CA ASN A 23 0.83 -9.22 -0.35
C ASN A 23 0.96 -7.78 -0.84
N ILE A 24 0.68 -6.82 0.03
CA ILE A 24 0.77 -5.38 -0.25
C ILE A 24 2.20 -4.85 0.00
N ASP A 25 3.02 -5.55 0.76
CA ASP A 25 4.39 -5.11 1.03
C ASP A 25 5.18 -4.97 -0.27
N GLY A 26 5.96 -3.91 -0.37
CA GLY A 26 6.77 -3.64 -1.53
C GLY A 26 6.91 -2.17 -1.86
N VAL A 27 7.46 -1.88 -3.04
CA VAL A 27 7.63 -0.54 -3.55
C VAL A 27 6.61 -0.27 -4.64
N TRP A 28 5.90 0.83 -4.47
CA TRP A 28 4.81 1.25 -5.34
C TRP A 28 5.09 2.61 -5.97
N LEU A 29 4.82 2.73 -7.27
CA LEU A 29 4.88 3.98 -8.01
C LEU A 29 3.55 4.71 -7.90
N SER A 30 3.57 5.87 -7.24
CA SER A 30 2.46 6.81 -7.25
C SER A 30 2.58 7.75 -8.46
N PRO A 31 1.48 8.04 -9.20
CA PRO A 31 1.52 8.99 -10.30
C PRO A 31 1.83 10.41 -9.84
N SER A 32 1.66 10.71 -8.56
CA SER A 32 2.03 12.01 -7.99
C SER A 32 3.55 12.14 -7.88
N ARG A 33 4.15 12.98 -8.72
CA ARG A 33 5.59 13.25 -8.77
C ARG A 33 6.47 12.00 -8.92
N ASP A 34 5.96 10.99 -9.61
CA ASP A 34 6.66 9.71 -9.77
C ASP A 34 7.22 9.20 -8.43
N ALA A 35 6.42 9.33 -7.38
CA ALA A 35 6.87 8.96 -6.04
C ALA A 35 6.93 7.45 -5.88
N HIS A 36 8.06 6.97 -5.40
CA HIS A 36 8.24 5.60 -4.97
C HIS A 36 7.92 5.52 -3.48
N VAL A 37 6.90 4.76 -3.14
CA VAL A 37 6.45 4.59 -1.76
C VAL A 37 6.65 3.14 -1.33
N LYS A 38 7.44 2.95 -0.29
CA LYS A 38 7.64 1.63 0.30
C LYS A 38 6.56 1.39 1.34
N ILE A 39 5.72 0.40 1.09
CA ILE A 39 4.68 -0.07 2.02
C ILE A 39 5.21 -1.26 2.80
N THR A 40 5.05 -1.23 4.10
CA THR A 40 5.44 -2.30 5.03
C THR A 40 4.45 -2.39 6.18
N HIS A 41 4.49 -3.50 6.90
CA HIS A 41 3.80 -3.62 8.19
C HIS A 41 4.55 -2.84 9.28
N CYS A 42 3.81 -2.01 10.04
CA CYS A 42 4.27 -1.29 11.21
C CYS A 42 3.48 -1.80 12.43
N GLY A 43 3.89 -2.93 13.01
CA GLY A 43 3.06 -3.65 13.97
C GLY A 43 1.80 -4.20 13.29
N ASP A 44 0.63 -3.90 13.85
CA ASP A 44 -0.67 -4.37 13.34
C ASP A 44 -1.25 -3.50 12.21
N THR A 45 -0.54 -2.47 11.80
CA THR A 45 -0.98 -1.54 10.74
C THR A 45 0.00 -1.49 9.59
N LEU A 46 -0.43 -0.94 8.46
CA LEU A 46 0.45 -0.63 7.33
C LEU A 46 0.96 0.80 7.41
N CYS A 47 2.22 0.97 7.02
CA CYS A 47 2.89 2.25 6.82
C CYS A 47 3.40 2.36 5.38
N GLY A 48 3.45 3.58 4.86
CA GLY A 48 4.06 3.87 3.56
C GLY A 48 5.00 5.08 3.64
N LYS A 49 6.27 4.86 3.31
CA LYS A 49 7.32 5.89 3.32
C LYS A 49 7.74 6.26 1.91
N VAL A 50 7.87 7.56 1.63
CA VAL A 50 8.48 8.03 0.37
C VAL A 50 9.96 7.69 0.36
N ILE A 51 10.41 6.95 -0.62
CA ILE A 51 11.83 6.63 -0.79
C ILE A 51 12.47 7.35 -1.97
N SER A 52 11.66 7.84 -2.93
CA SER A 52 12.10 8.60 -4.10
C SER A 52 10.93 9.42 -4.64
N ALA A 53 11.19 10.56 -5.24
CA ALA A 53 10.19 11.36 -5.95
C ALA A 53 10.87 12.43 -6.82
N THR A 54 10.15 12.90 -7.85
CA THR A 54 10.57 14.05 -8.64
C THR A 54 10.42 15.33 -7.82
N GLN A 55 11.51 16.07 -7.68
CA GLN A 55 11.55 17.31 -6.90
C GLN A 55 10.94 18.46 -7.69
N PRO A 56 10.08 19.32 -7.08
CA PRO A 56 9.58 20.53 -7.73
C PRO A 56 10.72 21.53 -8.02
N LYS A 57 10.65 22.19 -9.18
CA LYS A 57 11.64 23.22 -9.54
C LYS A 57 11.74 24.35 -8.53
N THR A 58 10.60 24.72 -7.92
CA THR A 58 10.50 25.78 -6.90
C THR A 58 10.91 25.34 -5.51
N ASN A 59 11.15 24.03 -5.32
CA ASN A 59 11.54 23.44 -4.04
C ASN A 59 12.57 22.33 -4.30
N PRO A 60 13.81 22.69 -4.65
CA PRO A 60 14.81 21.74 -5.15
C PRO A 60 15.24 20.69 -4.11
N ASN A 61 15.06 20.97 -2.84
CA ASN A 61 15.30 20.00 -1.77
C ASN A 61 14.06 19.17 -1.41
N PHE A 62 12.95 19.44 -2.07
CA PHE A 62 11.65 18.85 -1.82
C PHE A 62 11.33 18.85 -0.31
N LEU A 63 11.36 20.04 0.27
CA LEU A 63 10.98 20.25 1.67
C LEU A 63 9.45 20.25 1.82
N ASP A 64 8.98 19.88 2.98
CA ASP A 64 7.55 19.74 3.29
C ASP A 64 6.92 21.09 3.64
N VAL A 65 7.07 22.07 2.73
CA VAL A 65 6.76 23.49 2.95
C VAL A 65 5.29 23.79 3.24
N HIS A 66 4.39 22.89 2.83
CA HIS A 66 2.95 23.05 3.06
C HIS A 66 2.45 22.37 4.33
N ASN A 67 3.35 21.73 5.09
CA ASN A 67 2.96 21.06 6.33
C ASN A 67 2.25 22.02 7.28
N LYS A 68 1.14 21.58 7.87
CA LYS A 68 0.36 22.39 8.82
C LYS A 68 1.14 22.65 10.11
N ASP A 69 2.03 21.71 10.50
CA ASP A 69 2.97 21.92 11.59
C ASP A 69 4.21 22.67 11.08
N PRO A 70 4.45 23.91 11.54
CA PRO A 70 5.61 24.68 11.13
C PRO A 70 6.94 24.00 11.42
N ALA A 71 7.02 23.19 12.48
CA ALA A 71 8.23 22.46 12.84
C ALA A 71 8.64 21.39 11.81
N LEU A 72 7.70 20.93 10.98
CA LEU A 72 7.93 19.91 9.96
C LEU A 72 8.18 20.48 8.55
N ARG A 73 8.05 21.80 8.36
CA ARG A 73 8.20 22.42 7.02
C ARG A 73 9.62 22.38 6.48
N SER A 74 10.62 22.23 7.31
CA SER A 74 12.01 22.10 6.91
C SER A 74 12.48 20.65 6.69
N ARG A 75 11.63 19.66 6.98
CA ARG A 75 11.96 18.28 6.69
C ARG A 75 11.86 17.99 5.19
N ARG A 76 12.63 17.01 4.73
CA ARG A 76 12.48 16.51 3.37
C ARG A 76 11.23 15.63 3.26
N VAL A 77 10.51 15.73 2.13
CA VAL A 77 9.40 14.82 1.82
C VAL A 77 9.91 13.40 1.57
N ILE A 78 11.07 13.27 0.90
CA ILE A 78 11.73 11.95 0.77
C ILE A 78 12.17 11.50 2.15
N GLY A 79 11.70 10.33 2.55
CA GLY A 79 11.86 9.78 3.90
C GLY A 79 10.67 10.02 4.82
N ALA A 80 9.71 10.88 4.44
CA ALA A 80 8.51 11.12 5.23
C ALA A 80 7.50 9.98 5.09
N MET A 81 6.72 9.76 6.16
CA MET A 81 5.61 8.84 6.15
C MET A 81 4.40 9.47 5.46
N LEU A 82 3.90 8.83 4.40
CA LEU A 82 2.71 9.25 3.67
C LEU A 82 1.46 8.48 4.07
N LEU A 83 1.63 7.21 4.40
CA LEU A 83 0.55 6.30 4.74
C LEU A 83 0.76 5.79 6.15
N GLU A 84 -0.25 5.89 7.01
CA GLU A 84 -0.17 5.42 8.39
C GLU A 84 -1.51 4.85 8.86
N GLY A 85 -1.45 3.84 9.73
CA GLY A 85 -2.58 3.36 10.50
C GLY A 85 -3.62 2.55 9.74
N PHE A 86 -3.29 2.03 8.56
CA PHE A 86 -4.22 1.19 7.80
C PHE A 86 -4.32 -0.20 8.41
N THR A 87 -5.55 -0.66 8.60
CA THR A 87 -5.85 -2.00 9.13
C THR A 87 -6.74 -2.79 8.18
N GLY A 88 -6.68 -4.11 8.25
CA GLY A 88 -7.47 -5.00 7.43
C GLY A 88 -6.62 -6.02 6.65
N GLY A 89 -6.95 -6.24 5.40
CA GLY A 89 -6.37 -7.23 4.51
C GLY A 89 -7.29 -8.45 4.34
N PRO A 90 -6.95 -9.36 3.43
CA PRO A 90 -5.72 -9.40 2.62
C PRO A 90 -5.72 -8.52 1.38
N SER A 91 -6.87 -7.97 0.95
CA SER A 91 -6.98 -7.18 -0.28
C SER A 91 -7.46 -5.74 -0.06
N GLU A 92 -8.03 -5.42 1.09
CA GLU A 92 -8.47 -4.08 1.44
C GLU A 92 -8.05 -3.70 2.85
N TRP A 93 -7.51 -2.50 3.00
CA TRP A 93 -7.13 -1.89 4.28
C TRP A 93 -7.77 -0.52 4.40
N SER A 94 -8.28 -0.20 5.58
CA SER A 94 -9.02 1.03 5.83
C SER A 94 -8.66 1.67 7.17
N GLY A 95 -9.30 2.79 7.48
CA GLY A 95 -9.13 3.51 8.74
C GLY A 95 -7.80 4.23 8.89
N GLY A 96 -6.96 4.20 7.86
CA GLY A 96 -5.67 4.88 7.85
C GLY A 96 -5.75 6.34 7.39
N HIS A 97 -4.60 6.96 7.36
CA HIS A 97 -4.42 8.35 6.97
C HIS A 97 -3.41 8.46 5.84
N VAL A 98 -3.71 9.35 4.90
CA VAL A 98 -2.85 9.71 3.76
C VAL A 98 -2.43 11.15 3.92
N TYR A 99 -1.14 11.40 4.08
CA TYR A 99 -0.58 12.74 4.07
C TYR A 99 -0.27 13.18 2.64
N ASN A 100 -0.72 14.37 2.24
CA ASN A 100 -0.40 14.97 0.95
C ASN A 100 0.54 16.17 1.12
N PRO A 101 1.83 16.03 0.76
CA PRO A 101 2.78 17.14 0.85
C PRO A 101 2.45 18.31 -0.08
N GLY A 102 1.65 18.09 -1.12
CA GLY A 102 1.27 19.12 -2.08
C GLY A 102 0.35 20.19 -1.51
N ASP A 103 -0.49 19.82 -0.53
CA ASP A 103 -1.40 20.75 0.15
C ASP A 103 -1.24 20.78 1.68
N GLY A 104 -0.41 19.90 2.22
CA GLY A 104 -0.14 19.79 3.66
C GLY A 104 -1.31 19.19 4.47
N ASN A 105 -2.29 18.61 3.81
CA ASN A 105 -3.44 18.01 4.49
C ASN A 105 -3.27 16.50 4.66
N THR A 106 -3.97 15.99 5.66
CA THR A 106 -4.09 14.56 5.91
C THR A 106 -5.53 14.13 5.66
N TYR A 107 -5.68 13.08 4.88
CA TYR A 107 -6.98 12.53 4.46
C TYR A 107 -7.20 11.15 5.07
N ARG A 108 -8.45 10.78 5.31
CA ARG A 108 -8.79 9.38 5.59
C ARG A 108 -8.62 8.56 4.33
N GLY A 109 -8.07 7.37 4.47
CA GLY A 109 -7.73 6.56 3.31
C GLY A 109 -8.22 5.12 3.38
N THR A 110 -8.35 4.55 2.20
CA THR A 110 -8.52 3.13 1.96
C THR A 110 -7.53 2.68 0.90
N LEU A 111 -6.89 1.54 1.13
CA LEU A 111 -6.02 0.87 0.18
C LEU A 111 -6.73 -0.38 -0.33
N THR A 112 -6.78 -0.58 -1.63
CA THR A 112 -7.35 -1.79 -2.25
C THR A 112 -6.33 -2.37 -3.22
N LEU A 113 -5.90 -3.59 -2.95
CA LEU A 113 -5.05 -4.36 -3.85
C LEU A 113 -5.93 -4.91 -4.98
N VAL A 114 -5.89 -4.25 -6.13
CA VAL A 114 -6.73 -4.60 -7.29
C VAL A 114 -6.28 -5.91 -7.91
N ASP A 115 -4.97 -6.07 -8.02
CA ASP A 115 -4.25 -7.27 -8.42
C ASP A 115 -2.82 -7.20 -7.85
N ASP A 116 -1.96 -8.16 -8.17
CA ASP A 116 -0.60 -8.22 -7.63
C ASP A 116 0.26 -6.99 -7.99
N ASN A 117 -0.10 -6.25 -9.04
CA ASN A 117 0.69 -5.13 -9.58
C ASN A 117 0.01 -3.77 -9.48
N HIS A 118 -1.26 -3.73 -9.05
CA HIS A 118 -2.04 -2.48 -8.97
C HIS A 118 -2.69 -2.31 -7.61
N LEU A 119 -2.41 -1.15 -7.02
CA LEU A 119 -2.94 -0.72 -5.73
C LEU A 119 -3.76 0.55 -5.92
N LYS A 120 -5.03 0.51 -5.54
CA LYS A 120 -5.87 1.70 -5.53
C LYS A 120 -5.81 2.35 -4.14
N LEU A 121 -5.39 3.61 -4.10
CA LEU A 121 -5.47 4.47 -2.94
C LEU A 121 -6.65 5.42 -3.11
N THR A 122 -7.56 5.41 -2.15
CA THR A 122 -8.66 6.37 -2.06
C THR A 122 -8.47 7.24 -0.83
N GLY A 123 -8.43 8.55 -1.02
CA GLY A 123 -8.38 9.53 0.07
C GLY A 123 -9.65 10.37 0.08
N CYS A 124 -10.22 10.60 1.25
CA CYS A 124 -11.46 11.34 1.41
C CYS A 124 -11.27 12.52 2.35
N ALA A 125 -11.75 13.71 1.91
CA ALA A 125 -12.00 14.86 2.76
C ALA A 125 -13.49 14.93 3.12
N LEU A 126 -13.81 15.25 4.37
CA LEU A 126 -15.18 15.49 4.83
C LEU A 126 -16.18 14.36 4.47
N TRP A 127 -15.75 13.08 4.49
CA TRP A 127 -16.59 11.89 4.26
C TRP A 127 -17.15 11.72 2.84
N VAL A 128 -17.29 12.77 2.06
CA VAL A 128 -17.99 12.79 0.77
C VAL A 128 -17.10 13.18 -0.41
N LEU A 129 -15.98 13.84 -0.18
CA LEU A 129 -15.06 14.26 -1.24
C LEU A 129 -13.88 13.29 -1.31
N CYS A 130 -14.03 12.25 -2.12
CA CYS A 130 -13.02 11.21 -2.29
C CYS A 130 -12.34 11.32 -3.65
N LYS A 131 -11.03 11.09 -3.66
CA LYS A 131 -10.21 10.92 -4.88
C LYS A 131 -9.46 9.61 -4.80
N SER A 132 -9.37 8.92 -5.94
CA SER A 132 -8.64 7.68 -6.05
C SER A 132 -7.49 7.81 -7.03
N GLN A 133 -6.40 7.09 -6.73
CA GLN A 133 -5.25 6.90 -7.62
C GLN A 133 -4.95 5.42 -7.71
N VAL A 134 -4.45 4.99 -8.85
CA VAL A 134 -3.91 3.63 -9.01
C VAL A 134 -2.40 3.72 -9.03
N TRP A 135 -1.77 2.98 -8.13
CA TRP A 135 -0.33 2.86 -8.01
C TRP A 135 0.11 1.54 -8.63
N THR A 136 1.28 1.53 -9.25
CA THR A 136 1.85 0.35 -9.90
C THR A 136 2.98 -0.22 -9.06
N ARG A 137 3.02 -1.54 -8.89
CA ARG A 137 4.11 -2.22 -8.18
C ARG A 137 5.42 -2.10 -8.96
N LEU A 138 6.48 -1.74 -8.28
CA LEU A 138 7.85 -1.75 -8.80
C LEU A 138 8.64 -2.97 -8.30
N GLU A 139 8.45 -3.33 -7.03
CA GLU A 139 9.13 -4.46 -6.37
C GLU A 139 8.19 -5.14 -5.37
#